data_384ad6a1111fa03eb9f331811067003a
#
_entry.id   384ad6a1111fa03eb9f331811067003a
#
_cell.length_a   1.000
_cell.length_b   1.000
_cell.length_c   1.000
_cell.angle_alpha   90.00
_cell.angle_beta   90.00
_cell.angle_gamma   90.00
#
_symmetry.space_group_name_H-M   'P 1'
#
loop_
_entity.id
_entity.type
_entity.pdbx_description
1 polymer ?
#
loop_
_entity_poly.entity_id
_entity_poly.type
_entity_poly.pdbx_seq_one_letter_code
_entity_poly.pdbx_strand_id
1 'polypeptide(L)'
;FGISLLKNHRRNAARWSYVLIVLTILRILLDIMLQGLGEHLIAPAIQLLILLVISVTVDPSLIEERELKRKLRSMEDRDAIEEGTLGRDPEGKGYIELNFFNLFWVFVVCSVLGLLIETVQHMVVVDPGVYQDRAGMLFGPFSPIYGFGAVFMTIALNRFYKKNFVLIFLVSAVIGGLFEYFVSWFMQTAFGAVAWNYTGMTIFGMPDPIAILAGGRTATPFMCAWGLLGLVWIKLLLPNMLKLINMIPWKIRYSFTTLCAALMLVNGAMTLMALDCWFQRVSNVPETAPVEQFFAQHFDNEFMENRFQSMTITPDDSTRVDSSQV
;
A
#
# COMPACT_ATOMS: atom_id res chain seq x y z
N PHE A 1 -7.77 -7.98 -27.07
CA PHE A 1 -7.88 -6.53 -27.11
C PHE A 1 -7.98 -6.03 -28.55
N GLY A 2 -6.94 -6.15 -29.36
CA GLY A 2 -6.92 -5.69 -30.77
C GLY A 2 -8.06 -6.26 -31.63
N ILE A 3 -8.38 -7.55 -31.50
CA ILE A 3 -9.51 -8.18 -32.20
C ILE A 3 -10.85 -7.54 -31.80
N SER A 4 -11.02 -7.22 -30.53
CA SER A 4 -12.25 -6.56 -30.04
C SER A 4 -12.36 -5.13 -30.57
N LEU A 5 -11.25 -4.40 -30.71
CA LEU A 5 -11.21 -3.08 -31.35
C LEU A 5 -11.56 -3.16 -32.84
N LEU A 6 -10.92 -4.09 -33.58
CA LEU A 6 -11.15 -4.27 -35.01
C LEU A 6 -12.59 -4.69 -35.34
N LYS A 7 -13.22 -5.47 -34.47
CA LYS A 7 -14.64 -5.90 -34.58
C LYS A 7 -15.63 -4.87 -34.00
N ASN A 8 -15.17 -3.68 -33.64
CA ASN A 8 -15.98 -2.61 -33.04
C ASN A 8 -16.73 -3.02 -31.73
N HIS A 9 -16.22 -4.02 -31.02
CA HIS A 9 -16.72 -4.44 -29.70
C HIS A 9 -16.13 -3.57 -28.59
N ARG A 10 -16.48 -2.27 -28.56
CA ARG A 10 -15.86 -1.26 -27.71
C ARG A 10 -15.93 -1.57 -26.22
N ARG A 11 -17.05 -2.04 -25.70
CA ARG A 11 -17.17 -2.46 -24.29
C ARG A 11 -16.25 -3.62 -23.93
N ASN A 12 -16.10 -4.60 -24.82
CA ASN A 12 -15.20 -5.72 -24.61
C ASN A 12 -13.74 -5.26 -24.68
N ALA A 13 -13.42 -4.32 -25.58
CA ALA A 13 -12.08 -3.73 -25.65
C ALA A 13 -11.74 -2.99 -24.34
N ALA A 14 -12.67 -2.21 -23.78
CA ALA A 14 -12.48 -1.55 -22.49
C ALA A 14 -12.27 -2.57 -21.34
N ARG A 15 -13.01 -3.68 -21.31
CA ARG A 15 -12.80 -4.75 -20.30
C ARG A 15 -11.41 -5.40 -20.44
N TRP A 16 -10.99 -5.71 -21.66
CA TRP A 16 -9.66 -6.28 -21.91
C TRP A 16 -8.54 -5.31 -21.58
N SER A 17 -8.75 -4.00 -21.72
CA SER A 17 -7.75 -3.02 -21.28
C SER A 17 -7.50 -3.08 -19.78
N TYR A 18 -8.52 -3.30 -18.94
CA TYR A 18 -8.34 -3.49 -17.50
C TYR A 18 -7.52 -4.75 -17.17
N VAL A 19 -7.76 -5.86 -17.88
CA VAL A 19 -6.95 -7.08 -17.70
C VAL A 19 -5.49 -6.81 -18.05
N LEU A 20 -5.25 -6.12 -19.18
CA LEU A 20 -3.88 -5.76 -19.57
C LEU A 20 -3.22 -4.77 -18.61
N ILE A 21 -3.97 -3.84 -18.03
CA ILE A 21 -3.49 -2.94 -16.97
C ILE A 21 -2.97 -3.76 -15.78
N VAL A 22 -3.76 -4.70 -15.27
CA VAL A 22 -3.35 -5.55 -14.15
C VAL A 22 -2.11 -6.37 -14.49
N LEU A 23 -2.06 -6.99 -15.67
CA LEU A 23 -0.89 -7.77 -16.11
C LEU A 23 0.36 -6.89 -16.29
N THR A 24 0.19 -5.65 -16.77
CA THR A 24 1.30 -4.70 -16.91
C THR A 24 1.83 -4.26 -15.54
N ILE A 25 0.95 -4.03 -14.56
CA ILE A 25 1.35 -3.72 -13.19
C ILE A 25 2.12 -4.89 -12.57
N LEU A 26 1.61 -6.12 -12.72
CA LEU A 26 2.30 -7.33 -12.23
C LEU A 26 3.68 -7.49 -12.88
N ARG A 27 3.78 -7.23 -14.19
CA ARG A 27 5.06 -7.22 -14.90
C ARG A 27 6.02 -6.18 -14.31
N ILE A 28 5.57 -4.93 -14.12
CA ILE A 28 6.39 -3.87 -13.54
C ILE A 28 6.92 -4.28 -12.15
N LEU A 29 6.06 -4.86 -11.31
CA LEU A 29 6.48 -5.35 -10.00
C LEU A 29 7.53 -6.45 -10.09
N LEU A 30 7.37 -7.41 -11.02
CA LEU A 30 8.36 -8.46 -11.25
C LEU A 30 9.68 -7.89 -11.80
N ASP A 31 9.61 -6.97 -12.76
CA ASP A 31 10.80 -6.32 -13.32
C ASP A 31 11.58 -5.56 -12.22
N ILE A 32 10.87 -4.83 -11.32
CA ILE A 32 11.48 -4.17 -10.15
C ILE A 32 12.14 -5.20 -9.22
N MET A 33 11.48 -6.34 -8.96
CA MET A 33 12.03 -7.38 -8.09
C MET A 33 13.29 -8.03 -8.65
N LEU A 34 13.39 -8.19 -9.96
CA LEU A 34 14.50 -8.91 -10.60
C LEU A 34 15.66 -8.00 -10.99
N GLN A 35 15.38 -6.78 -11.43
CA GLN A 35 16.37 -5.88 -12.02
C GLN A 35 16.48 -4.53 -11.32
N GLY A 36 15.62 -4.26 -10.32
CA GLY A 36 15.50 -2.95 -9.67
C GLY A 36 14.77 -1.91 -10.51
N LEU A 37 15.04 -0.64 -10.25
CA LEU A 37 14.48 0.49 -10.99
C LEU A 37 15.45 0.92 -12.09
N GLY A 38 15.03 0.96 -13.34
CA GLY A 38 15.89 1.30 -14.46
C GLY A 38 15.11 1.62 -15.74
N GLU A 39 15.85 1.84 -16.83
CA GLU A 39 15.29 2.22 -18.14
C GLU A 39 14.33 1.15 -18.72
N HIS A 40 14.48 -0.12 -18.32
CA HIS A 40 13.59 -1.21 -18.73
C HIS A 40 12.13 -1.01 -18.29
N LEU A 41 11.87 -0.16 -17.28
CA LEU A 41 10.51 0.16 -16.82
C LEU A 41 9.83 1.24 -17.68
N ILE A 42 10.56 1.98 -18.51
CA ILE A 42 9.99 3.05 -19.35
C ILE A 42 8.94 2.49 -20.31
N ALA A 43 9.26 1.42 -21.01
CA ALA A 43 8.34 0.82 -21.98
C ALA A 43 7.04 0.29 -21.33
N PRO A 44 7.06 -0.50 -20.25
CA PRO A 44 5.83 -0.90 -19.57
C PRO A 44 5.10 0.28 -18.89
N ALA A 45 5.78 1.33 -18.44
CA ALA A 45 5.13 2.54 -17.92
C ALA A 45 4.36 3.29 -19.01
N ILE A 46 4.96 3.48 -20.20
CA ILE A 46 4.27 4.05 -21.37
C ILE A 46 3.08 3.17 -21.78
N GLN A 47 3.27 1.85 -21.82
CA GLN A 47 2.19 0.90 -22.11
C GLN A 47 1.03 1.05 -21.12
N LEU A 48 1.32 1.18 -19.81
CA LEU A 48 0.31 1.38 -18.78
C LEU A 48 -0.46 2.69 -18.99
N LEU A 49 0.23 3.77 -19.31
CA LEU A 49 -0.38 5.07 -19.61
C LEU A 49 -1.31 4.98 -20.81
N ILE A 50 -0.86 4.36 -21.92
CA ILE A 50 -1.68 4.16 -23.13
C ILE A 50 -2.93 3.33 -22.80
N LEU A 51 -2.79 2.23 -22.05
CA LEU A 51 -3.93 1.39 -21.65
C LEU A 51 -4.92 2.13 -20.76
N LEU A 52 -4.44 2.99 -19.85
CA LEU A 52 -5.30 3.85 -19.03
C LEU A 52 -6.10 4.83 -19.90
N VAL A 53 -5.45 5.50 -20.84
CA VAL A 53 -6.13 6.40 -21.78
C VAL A 53 -7.16 5.65 -22.63
N ILE A 54 -6.80 4.50 -23.18
CA ILE A 54 -7.71 3.67 -24.00
C ILE A 54 -8.89 3.18 -23.15
N SER A 55 -8.68 2.76 -21.91
CA SER A 55 -9.77 2.28 -21.04
C SER A 55 -10.85 3.34 -20.79
N VAL A 56 -10.47 4.62 -20.89
CA VAL A 56 -11.38 5.76 -20.70
C VAL A 56 -12.02 6.21 -22.01
N THR A 57 -11.29 6.17 -23.13
CA THR A 57 -11.67 6.85 -24.38
C THR A 57 -12.26 5.94 -25.45
N VAL A 58 -12.05 4.63 -25.34
CA VAL A 58 -12.43 3.66 -26.39
C VAL A 58 -13.92 3.54 -26.63
N ASP A 59 -14.74 3.81 -25.60
CA ASP A 59 -16.19 3.76 -25.69
C ASP A 59 -16.79 5.09 -25.20
N PRO A 60 -17.24 5.99 -26.11
CA PRO A 60 -17.87 7.25 -25.76
C PRO A 60 -19.09 7.10 -24.85
N SER A 61 -19.85 6.01 -24.97
CA SER A 61 -21.01 5.74 -24.11
C SER A 61 -20.61 5.57 -22.63
N LEU A 62 -19.38 5.13 -22.36
CA LEU A 62 -18.84 5.05 -21.00
C LEU A 62 -18.56 6.44 -20.42
N ILE A 63 -18.27 7.44 -21.24
CA ILE A 63 -18.03 8.82 -20.80
C ILE A 63 -19.37 9.42 -20.34
N GLU A 64 -20.42 9.29 -21.15
CA GLU A 64 -21.78 9.76 -20.81
C GLU A 64 -22.33 9.04 -19.57
N GLU A 65 -22.15 7.73 -19.49
CA GLU A 65 -22.51 6.94 -18.31
C GLU A 65 -21.77 7.41 -17.06
N ARG A 66 -20.48 7.74 -17.18
CA ARG A 66 -19.67 8.28 -16.06
C ARG A 66 -20.13 9.68 -15.65
N GLU A 67 -20.49 10.55 -16.60
CA GLU A 67 -21.03 11.88 -16.29
C GLU A 67 -22.37 11.78 -15.58
N LEU A 68 -23.27 10.91 -16.07
CA LEU A 68 -24.54 10.66 -15.42
C LEU A 68 -24.35 10.09 -14.02
N LYS A 69 -23.51 9.08 -13.86
CA LYS A 69 -23.15 8.53 -12.53
C LYS A 69 -22.55 9.58 -11.61
N ARG A 70 -21.73 10.51 -12.14
CA ARG A 70 -21.16 11.61 -11.33
C ARG A 70 -22.26 12.57 -10.84
N LYS A 71 -23.22 12.91 -11.69
CA LYS A 71 -24.36 13.75 -11.31
C LYS A 71 -25.25 13.06 -10.28
N LEU A 72 -25.62 11.80 -10.51
CA LEU A 72 -26.40 11.00 -9.57
C LEU A 72 -25.67 10.90 -8.22
N ARG A 73 -24.38 10.58 -8.22
CA ARG A 73 -23.57 10.48 -7.01
C ARG A 73 -23.51 11.81 -6.26
N SER A 74 -23.45 12.96 -6.94
CA SER A 74 -23.48 14.27 -6.28
C SER A 74 -24.80 14.58 -5.59
N MET A 75 -25.90 14.00 -6.08
CA MET A 75 -27.22 14.10 -5.44
C MET A 75 -27.32 13.14 -4.25
N GLU A 76 -26.91 11.89 -4.43
CA GLU A 76 -26.83 10.88 -3.36
C GLU A 76 -25.91 11.33 -2.21
N ASP A 77 -24.78 11.96 -2.52
CA ASP A 77 -23.86 12.51 -1.50
C ASP A 77 -24.54 13.63 -0.68
N ARG A 78 -25.39 14.46 -1.30
CA ARG A 78 -26.14 15.49 -0.57
C ARG A 78 -27.16 14.89 0.39
N ASP A 79 -27.95 13.95 -0.11
CA ASP A 79 -28.95 13.28 0.71
C ASP A 79 -28.29 12.51 1.85
N ALA A 80 -27.17 11.83 1.57
CA ALA A 80 -26.38 11.13 2.58
C ALA A 80 -25.74 12.07 3.64
N ILE A 81 -25.40 13.32 3.26
CA ILE A 81 -24.91 14.33 4.21
C ILE A 81 -26.04 14.76 5.15
N GLU A 82 -27.23 15.04 4.60
CA GLU A 82 -28.39 15.44 5.38
C GLU A 82 -28.81 14.32 6.35
N GLU A 83 -28.71 13.08 5.94
CA GLU A 83 -28.99 11.90 6.78
C GLU A 83 -27.82 11.48 7.71
N GLY A 84 -26.62 12.06 7.55
CA GLY A 84 -25.41 11.68 8.30
C GLY A 84 -24.87 10.28 7.95
N THR A 85 -25.19 9.79 6.76
CA THR A 85 -24.81 8.45 6.27
C THR A 85 -23.69 8.49 5.22
N LEU A 86 -23.14 9.66 4.92
CA LEU A 86 -22.14 9.83 3.88
C LEU A 86 -20.95 8.86 4.05
N GLY A 87 -20.64 8.13 3.00
CA GLY A 87 -19.56 7.15 2.93
C GLY A 87 -19.90 5.78 3.52
N ARG A 88 -21.11 5.55 4.04
CA ARG A 88 -21.61 4.23 4.39
C ARG A 88 -21.93 3.43 3.14
N ASP A 89 -21.91 2.12 3.26
CA ASP A 89 -22.35 1.24 2.15
C ASP A 89 -23.85 1.39 1.92
N PRO A 90 -24.28 1.91 0.75
CA PRO A 90 -25.71 2.14 0.46
C PRO A 90 -26.49 0.84 0.36
N GLU A 91 -25.83 -0.29 0.06
CA GLU A 91 -26.49 -1.60 0.02
C GLU A 91 -26.63 -2.24 1.43
N GLY A 92 -26.01 -1.67 2.47
CA GLY A 92 -26.05 -2.17 3.82
C GLY A 92 -25.38 -3.54 4.04
N LYS A 93 -24.66 -4.04 3.02
CA LYS A 93 -23.92 -5.31 3.08
C LYS A 93 -22.63 -5.17 3.85
N GLY A 94 -21.98 -4.01 3.75
CA GLY A 94 -20.78 -3.62 4.48
C GLY A 94 -21.05 -2.46 5.44
N TYR A 95 -19.99 -1.95 6.06
CA TYR A 95 -20.04 -0.75 6.89
C TYR A 95 -19.77 0.52 6.08
N ILE A 96 -18.68 0.50 5.30
CA ILE A 96 -18.21 1.63 4.48
C ILE A 96 -18.36 1.31 3.00
N GLU A 97 -18.66 2.31 2.19
CA GLU A 97 -18.58 2.18 0.73
C GLU A 97 -17.11 2.01 0.32
N LEU A 98 -16.80 0.87 -0.34
CA LEU A 98 -15.46 0.55 -0.83
C LEU A 98 -15.15 1.32 -2.11
N ASN A 99 -14.93 2.61 -1.99
CA ASN A 99 -14.53 3.48 -3.08
C ASN A 99 -13.12 4.04 -2.83
N PHE A 100 -12.50 4.56 -3.90
CA PHE A 100 -11.15 5.11 -3.84
C PHE A 100 -11.00 6.19 -2.76
N PHE A 101 -11.96 7.09 -2.62
CA PHE A 101 -11.87 8.22 -1.68
C PHE A 101 -11.84 7.76 -0.22
N ASN A 102 -12.72 6.85 0.14
CA ASN A 102 -12.77 6.31 1.49
C ASN A 102 -11.52 5.49 1.81
N LEU A 103 -11.11 4.60 0.88
CA LEU A 103 -9.93 3.74 1.07
C LEU A 103 -8.63 4.54 1.11
N PHE A 104 -8.52 5.61 0.31
CA PHE A 104 -7.35 6.50 0.35
C PHE A 104 -7.19 7.15 1.73
N TRP A 105 -8.26 7.67 2.31
CA TRP A 105 -8.18 8.29 3.64
C TRP A 105 -7.96 7.26 4.75
N VAL A 106 -8.50 6.06 4.61
CA VAL A 106 -8.15 4.93 5.49
C VAL A 106 -6.65 4.69 5.43
N PHE A 107 -6.06 4.61 4.23
CA PHE A 107 -4.62 4.44 4.05
C PHE A 107 -3.82 5.57 4.72
N VAL A 108 -4.11 6.82 4.42
CA VAL A 108 -3.35 7.97 4.92
C VAL A 108 -3.39 8.05 6.44
N VAL A 109 -4.59 8.02 7.02
CA VAL A 109 -4.74 8.18 8.46
C VAL A 109 -4.15 6.99 9.22
N CYS A 110 -4.34 5.78 8.74
CA CYS A 110 -3.76 4.59 9.38
C CYS A 110 -2.25 4.50 9.22
N SER A 111 -1.68 5.05 8.13
CA SER A 111 -0.23 5.18 7.99
C SER A 111 0.37 6.10 9.06
N VAL A 112 -0.32 7.17 9.42
CA VAL A 112 0.11 8.09 10.50
C VAL A 112 -0.11 7.47 11.88
N LEU A 113 -1.31 6.91 12.12
CA LEU A 113 -1.62 6.29 13.42
C LEU A 113 -0.72 5.09 13.70
N GLY A 114 -0.46 4.26 12.69
CA GLY A 114 0.42 3.10 12.83
C GLY A 114 1.85 3.51 13.18
N LEU A 115 2.40 4.54 12.52
CA LEU A 115 3.68 5.12 12.87
C LEU A 115 3.72 5.57 14.34
N LEU A 116 2.71 6.31 14.79
CA LEU A 116 2.65 6.79 16.17
C LEU A 116 2.60 5.63 17.17
N ILE A 117 1.79 4.61 16.90
CA ILE A 117 1.67 3.43 17.75
C ILE A 117 3.02 2.70 17.84
N GLU A 118 3.67 2.49 16.71
CA GLU A 118 4.95 1.78 16.62
C GLU A 118 6.08 2.55 17.31
N THR A 119 6.13 3.87 17.13
CA THR A 119 7.10 4.73 17.81
C THR A 119 6.90 4.70 19.32
N VAL A 120 5.66 4.79 19.80
CA VAL A 120 5.35 4.69 21.25
C VAL A 120 5.67 3.30 21.78
N GLN A 121 5.34 2.25 21.05
CA GLN A 121 5.67 0.88 21.44
C GLN A 121 7.18 0.70 21.59
N HIS A 122 7.97 1.22 20.64
CA HIS A 122 9.42 1.15 20.74
C HIS A 122 9.92 1.86 21.99
N MET A 123 9.51 3.10 22.21
CA MET A 123 9.92 3.91 23.35
C MET A 123 9.49 3.36 24.72
N VAL A 124 8.45 2.56 24.79
CA VAL A 124 7.91 2.06 26.07
C VAL A 124 8.25 0.61 26.31
N VAL A 125 8.31 -0.22 25.26
CA VAL A 125 8.40 -1.68 25.38
C VAL A 125 9.70 -2.24 24.84
N VAL A 126 10.17 -1.77 23.67
CA VAL A 126 11.35 -2.37 23.00
C VAL A 126 12.64 -1.81 23.57
N ASP A 127 12.77 -0.48 23.58
CA ASP A 127 13.93 0.22 24.13
C ASP A 127 13.45 1.44 24.94
N PRO A 128 13.17 1.27 26.24
CA PRO A 128 12.54 2.28 27.07
C PRO A 128 13.34 3.60 27.12
N GLY A 129 12.68 4.67 26.71
CA GLY A 129 13.23 6.03 26.70
C GLY A 129 14.01 6.39 25.44
N VAL A 130 14.22 5.47 24.49
CA VAL A 130 14.91 5.73 23.23
C VAL A 130 13.91 5.99 22.12
N TYR A 131 13.97 7.18 21.54
CA TYR A 131 13.21 7.52 20.33
C TYR A 131 13.86 6.89 19.11
N GLN A 132 13.04 6.24 18.26
CA GLN A 132 13.45 5.76 16.95
C GLN A 132 12.39 6.17 15.93
N ASP A 133 12.81 6.78 14.81
CA ASP A 133 11.90 7.06 13.70
C ASP A 133 11.47 5.75 13.01
N ARG A 134 10.18 5.51 12.97
CA ARG A 134 9.55 4.33 12.37
C ARG A 134 8.87 4.65 11.03
N ALA A 135 9.23 5.77 10.42
CA ALA A 135 8.71 6.14 9.12
C ALA A 135 9.13 5.15 8.03
N GLY A 136 8.19 4.81 7.18
CA GLY A 136 8.40 3.92 6.03
C GLY A 136 8.31 4.66 4.68
N MET A 137 8.26 5.99 4.69
CA MET A 137 8.30 6.83 3.50
C MET A 137 9.28 7.98 3.63
N LEU A 138 9.80 8.45 2.49
CA LEU A 138 10.83 9.49 2.42
C LEU A 138 10.36 10.80 3.06
N PHE A 139 9.11 11.19 2.81
CA PHE A 139 8.53 12.41 3.33
C PHE A 139 7.33 12.15 4.23
N GLY A 140 7.21 12.93 5.30
CA GLY A 140 6.08 12.92 6.21
C GLY A 140 6.04 11.72 7.17
N PRO A 141 5.12 11.74 8.11
CA PRO A 141 5.01 10.75 9.17
C PRO A 141 4.15 9.56 8.72
N PHE A 142 4.60 8.81 7.73
CA PHE A 142 3.83 7.70 7.16
C PHE A 142 4.56 6.37 7.31
N SER A 143 3.85 5.36 7.84
CA SER A 143 4.23 3.96 7.80
C SER A 143 3.26 3.19 6.89
N PRO A 144 3.61 2.96 5.61
CA PRO A 144 2.70 2.42 4.59
C PRO A 144 2.13 1.05 4.94
N ILE A 145 2.88 0.23 5.69
CA ILE A 145 2.41 -1.11 6.08
C ILE A 145 1.10 -1.04 6.86
N TYR A 146 0.95 -0.08 7.78
CA TYR A 146 -0.30 0.09 8.52
C TYR A 146 -1.41 0.65 7.64
N GLY A 147 -1.08 1.55 6.72
CA GLY A 147 -2.04 2.08 5.75
C GLY A 147 -2.60 1.00 4.85
N PHE A 148 -1.74 0.22 4.19
CA PHE A 148 -2.17 -0.90 3.35
C PHE A 148 -2.84 -1.99 4.17
N GLY A 149 -2.31 -2.32 5.36
CA GLY A 149 -2.94 -3.27 6.28
C GLY A 149 -4.38 -2.88 6.61
N ALA A 150 -4.63 -1.62 6.96
CA ALA A 150 -5.97 -1.11 7.24
C ALA A 150 -6.88 -1.14 6.00
N VAL A 151 -6.37 -0.83 4.80
CA VAL A 151 -7.13 -0.94 3.54
C VAL A 151 -7.51 -2.40 3.28
N PHE A 152 -6.57 -3.34 3.37
CA PHE A 152 -6.86 -4.76 3.18
C PHE A 152 -7.84 -5.29 4.22
N MET A 153 -7.66 -4.93 5.50
CA MET A 153 -8.62 -5.26 6.56
C MET A 153 -10.00 -4.66 6.29
N THR A 154 -10.05 -3.42 5.80
CA THR A 154 -11.32 -2.79 5.44
C THR A 154 -12.02 -3.55 4.32
N ILE A 155 -11.32 -3.86 3.23
CA ILE A 155 -11.89 -4.59 2.08
C ILE A 155 -12.37 -5.98 2.51
N ALA A 156 -11.53 -6.72 3.24
CA ALA A 156 -11.82 -8.10 3.62
C ALA A 156 -12.92 -8.20 4.69
N LEU A 157 -12.89 -7.32 5.69
CA LEU A 157 -13.76 -7.40 6.86
C LEU A 157 -15.03 -6.55 6.74
N ASN A 158 -15.14 -5.70 5.71
CA ASN A 158 -16.27 -4.77 5.58
C ASN A 158 -17.64 -5.46 5.72
N ARG A 159 -17.79 -6.64 5.11
CA ARG A 159 -19.00 -7.47 5.20
C ARG A 159 -19.12 -8.27 6.48
N PHE A 160 -18.05 -8.35 7.28
CA PHE A 160 -18.01 -9.08 8.53
C PHE A 160 -18.32 -8.21 9.76
N TYR A 161 -18.55 -6.90 9.58
CA TYR A 161 -18.69 -5.97 10.70
C TYR A 161 -19.81 -6.35 11.71
N LYS A 162 -20.84 -7.11 11.25
CA LYS A 162 -21.92 -7.67 12.11
C LYS A 162 -21.61 -9.06 12.66
N LYS A 163 -20.52 -9.71 12.23
CA LYS A 163 -20.16 -11.08 12.65
C LYS A 163 -19.57 -11.08 14.06
N ASN A 164 -19.40 -12.29 14.62
CA ASN A 164 -18.83 -12.46 15.95
C ASN A 164 -17.33 -12.08 16.00
N PHE A 165 -16.87 -11.79 17.21
CA PHE A 165 -15.50 -11.32 17.45
C PHE A 165 -14.44 -12.37 17.08
N VAL A 166 -14.70 -13.66 17.34
CA VAL A 166 -13.74 -14.73 17.08
C VAL A 166 -13.47 -14.87 15.59
N LEU A 167 -14.52 -14.85 14.76
CA LEU A 167 -14.37 -14.94 13.31
C LEU A 167 -13.61 -13.74 12.76
N ILE A 168 -13.93 -12.52 13.21
CA ILE A 168 -13.22 -11.30 12.79
C ILE A 168 -11.75 -11.41 13.18
N PHE A 169 -11.46 -11.79 14.43
CA PHE A 169 -10.09 -11.97 14.91
C PHE A 169 -9.29 -12.96 14.05
N LEU A 170 -9.83 -14.16 13.83
CA LEU A 170 -9.14 -15.21 13.07
C LEU A 170 -8.87 -14.79 11.63
N VAL A 171 -9.87 -14.22 10.94
CA VAL A 171 -9.70 -13.73 9.57
C VAL A 171 -8.66 -12.63 9.52
N SER A 172 -8.70 -11.69 10.47
CA SER A 172 -7.73 -10.60 10.54
C SER A 172 -6.31 -11.09 10.82
N ALA A 173 -6.14 -12.05 11.72
CA ALA A 173 -4.85 -12.64 12.06
C ALA A 173 -4.20 -13.29 10.83
N VAL A 174 -4.98 -14.06 10.06
CA VAL A 174 -4.47 -14.71 8.83
C VAL A 174 -4.12 -13.66 7.76
N ILE A 175 -5.03 -12.71 7.50
CA ILE A 175 -4.80 -11.67 6.47
C ILE A 175 -3.58 -10.82 6.84
N GLY A 176 -3.49 -10.39 8.10
CA GLY A 176 -2.38 -9.56 8.58
C GLY A 176 -1.04 -10.29 8.53
N GLY A 177 -1.00 -11.55 8.99
CA GLY A 177 0.22 -12.36 8.92
C GLY A 177 0.70 -12.63 7.49
N LEU A 178 -0.22 -12.93 6.56
CA LEU A 178 0.12 -13.10 5.14
C LEU A 178 0.61 -11.79 4.53
N PHE A 179 0.00 -10.68 4.88
CA PHE A 179 0.40 -9.35 4.41
C PHE A 179 1.78 -8.97 4.92
N GLU A 180 2.05 -9.16 6.21
CA GLU A 180 3.35 -8.93 6.83
C GLU A 180 4.45 -9.78 6.20
N TYR A 181 4.17 -11.08 5.98
CA TYR A 181 5.06 -11.99 5.26
C TYR A 181 5.38 -11.47 3.85
N PHE A 182 4.34 -11.09 3.10
CA PHE A 182 4.52 -10.59 1.73
C PHE A 182 5.34 -9.31 1.67
N VAL A 183 5.08 -8.35 2.55
CA VAL A 183 5.83 -7.08 2.60
C VAL A 183 7.29 -7.34 2.93
N SER A 184 7.59 -8.16 3.95
CA SER A 184 8.96 -8.53 4.31
C SER A 184 9.67 -9.21 3.15
N TRP A 185 9.01 -10.19 2.52
CA TRP A 185 9.56 -10.90 1.36
C TRP A 185 9.83 -9.96 0.19
N PHE A 186 8.89 -9.09 -0.15
CA PHE A 186 9.03 -8.13 -1.25
C PHE A 186 10.17 -7.13 -1.00
N MET A 187 10.23 -6.54 0.17
CA MET A 187 11.25 -5.55 0.51
C MET A 187 12.66 -6.15 0.49
N GLN A 188 12.82 -7.34 1.04
CA GLN A 188 14.11 -8.04 1.05
C GLN A 188 14.52 -8.46 -0.37
N THR A 189 13.58 -9.03 -1.13
CA THR A 189 13.85 -9.52 -2.49
C THR A 189 14.19 -8.37 -3.45
N ALA A 190 13.41 -7.28 -3.40
CA ALA A 190 13.55 -6.17 -4.33
C ALA A 190 14.66 -5.18 -3.96
N PHE A 191 14.86 -4.94 -2.67
CA PHE A 191 15.73 -3.85 -2.18
C PHE A 191 16.77 -4.31 -1.16
N GLY A 192 16.87 -5.63 -0.88
CA GLY A 192 17.71 -6.11 0.21
C GLY A 192 17.35 -5.51 1.58
N ALA A 193 16.16 -4.92 1.70
CA ALA A 193 15.74 -4.18 2.88
C ALA A 193 15.05 -5.09 3.89
N VAL A 194 15.63 -5.21 5.09
CA VAL A 194 15.08 -5.98 6.22
C VAL A 194 14.65 -5.00 7.30
N ALA A 195 13.34 -4.84 7.50
CA ALA A 195 12.74 -3.98 8.52
C ALA A 195 12.45 -4.73 9.83
N TRP A 196 12.24 -6.05 9.76
CA TRP A 196 12.03 -6.93 10.91
C TRP A 196 12.46 -8.36 10.59
N ASN A 197 12.84 -9.09 11.64
CA ASN A 197 13.16 -10.51 11.55
C ASN A 197 12.79 -11.18 12.88
N TYR A 198 11.91 -12.17 12.82
CA TYR A 198 11.43 -12.93 13.98
C TYR A 198 12.07 -14.32 14.10
N THR A 199 13.18 -14.56 13.41
CA THR A 199 13.92 -15.81 13.50
C THR A 199 14.35 -16.07 14.94
N GLY A 200 14.09 -17.29 15.44
CA GLY A 200 14.41 -17.67 16.81
C GLY A 200 13.41 -17.21 17.86
N MET A 201 12.29 -16.58 17.47
CA MET A 201 11.23 -16.24 18.40
C MET A 201 10.64 -17.47 19.08
N THR A 202 10.34 -17.34 20.37
CA THR A 202 9.77 -18.41 21.16
C THR A 202 8.45 -18.00 21.82
N ILE A 203 7.54 -18.97 22.01
CA ILE A 203 6.27 -18.82 22.75
C ILE A 203 6.30 -19.80 23.91
N PHE A 204 6.20 -19.30 25.14
CA PHE A 204 6.28 -20.12 26.37
C PHE A 204 7.53 -21.01 26.43
N GLY A 205 8.67 -20.54 25.90
CA GLY A 205 9.94 -21.30 25.86
C GLY A 205 10.06 -22.33 24.74
N MET A 206 9.03 -22.48 23.89
CA MET A 206 9.08 -23.32 22.69
C MET A 206 9.25 -22.47 21.44
N PRO A 207 9.99 -22.97 20.42
CA PRO A 207 10.11 -22.26 19.15
C PRO A 207 8.75 -21.95 18.53
N ASP A 208 8.56 -20.71 18.04
CA ASP A 208 7.33 -20.30 17.39
C ASP A 208 7.11 -21.04 16.06
N PRO A 209 6.05 -21.85 15.92
CA PRO A 209 5.83 -22.63 14.71
C PRO A 209 5.56 -21.76 13.49
N ILE A 210 4.93 -20.59 13.65
CA ILE A 210 4.67 -19.66 12.55
C ILE A 210 5.97 -18.95 12.13
N ALA A 211 6.81 -18.53 13.07
CA ALA A 211 8.10 -17.92 12.76
C ALA A 211 9.00 -18.91 11.99
N ILE A 212 9.02 -20.18 12.39
CA ILE A 212 9.76 -21.23 11.66
C ILE A 212 9.20 -21.39 10.24
N LEU A 213 7.89 -21.58 10.09
CA LEU A 213 7.24 -21.79 8.79
C LEU A 213 7.43 -20.61 7.85
N ALA A 214 7.37 -19.38 8.40
CA ALA A 214 7.50 -18.13 7.66
C ALA A 214 8.95 -17.67 7.47
N GLY A 215 9.95 -18.41 7.95
CA GLY A 215 11.35 -18.00 7.89
C GLY A 215 11.62 -16.66 8.60
N GLY A 216 10.94 -16.40 9.72
CA GLY A 216 11.08 -15.17 10.51
C GLY A 216 10.36 -13.95 9.95
N ARG A 217 9.59 -14.06 8.86
CA ARG A 217 8.92 -12.91 8.20
C ARG A 217 7.62 -12.50 8.87
N THR A 218 6.99 -13.40 9.61
CA THR A 218 5.89 -13.17 10.55
C THR A 218 5.98 -14.18 11.70
N ALA A 219 5.24 -13.97 12.78
CA ALA A 219 5.23 -14.85 13.93
C ALA A 219 3.84 -14.87 14.60
N THR A 220 3.57 -15.90 15.39
CA THR A 220 2.26 -16.06 16.06
C THR A 220 1.82 -14.84 16.87
N PRO A 221 2.67 -14.19 17.70
CA PRO A 221 2.26 -13.00 18.44
C PRO A 221 1.84 -11.84 17.53
N PHE A 222 2.54 -11.67 16.41
CA PHE A 222 2.21 -10.60 15.44
C PHE A 222 0.95 -10.92 14.64
N MET A 223 0.73 -12.18 14.27
CA MET A 223 -0.58 -12.58 13.72
C MET A 223 -1.72 -12.31 14.70
N CYS A 224 -1.53 -12.62 16.00
CA CYS A 224 -2.50 -12.28 17.02
C CYS A 224 -2.70 -10.77 17.17
N ALA A 225 -1.63 -9.98 17.10
CA ALA A 225 -1.70 -8.52 17.09
C ALA A 225 -2.52 -8.01 15.89
N TRP A 226 -2.28 -8.53 14.68
CA TRP A 226 -3.11 -8.23 13.51
C TRP A 226 -4.57 -8.63 13.69
N GLY A 227 -4.83 -9.76 14.37
CA GLY A 227 -6.18 -10.21 14.75
C GLY A 227 -6.89 -9.20 15.63
N LEU A 228 -6.22 -8.71 16.66
CA LEU A 228 -6.73 -7.67 17.56
C LEU A 228 -6.91 -6.33 16.86
N LEU A 229 -5.92 -5.92 16.07
CA LEU A 229 -5.99 -4.68 15.27
C LEU A 229 -7.19 -4.71 14.33
N GLY A 230 -7.41 -5.81 13.59
CA GLY A 230 -8.56 -5.95 12.70
C GLY A 230 -9.90 -5.92 13.43
N LEU A 231 -9.97 -6.53 14.63
CA LEU A 231 -11.16 -6.48 15.48
C LEU A 231 -11.44 -5.05 15.95
N VAL A 232 -10.45 -4.37 16.50
CA VAL A 232 -10.55 -2.97 16.95
C VAL A 232 -10.85 -2.07 15.75
N TRP A 233 -10.22 -2.32 14.61
CA TRP A 233 -10.44 -1.58 13.39
C TRP A 233 -11.90 -1.61 12.97
N ILE A 234 -12.45 -2.78 12.69
CA ILE A 234 -13.79 -2.89 12.11
C ILE A 234 -14.91 -2.51 13.09
N LYS A 235 -14.72 -2.74 14.39
CA LYS A 235 -15.74 -2.49 15.42
C LYS A 235 -15.70 -1.08 15.99
N LEU A 236 -14.51 -0.48 16.11
CA LEU A 236 -14.31 0.78 16.81
C LEU A 236 -13.74 1.87 15.91
N LEU A 237 -12.63 1.60 15.22
CA LEU A 237 -11.89 2.66 14.53
C LEU A 237 -12.54 3.05 13.20
N LEU A 238 -13.01 2.10 12.39
CA LEU A 238 -13.62 2.39 11.10
C LEU A 238 -14.85 3.30 11.20
N PRO A 239 -15.77 3.13 12.17
CA PRO A 239 -16.88 4.06 12.36
C PRO A 239 -16.43 5.49 12.70
N ASN A 240 -15.38 5.64 13.51
CA ASN A 240 -14.83 6.94 13.86
C ASN A 240 -14.00 7.54 12.71
N MET A 241 -13.31 6.70 11.95
CA MET A 241 -12.61 7.09 10.74
C MET A 241 -13.56 7.70 9.73
N LEU A 242 -14.73 7.10 9.53
CA LEU A 242 -15.73 7.64 8.60
C LEU A 242 -16.21 9.03 9.03
N LYS A 243 -16.37 9.28 10.33
CA LYS A 243 -16.68 10.62 10.85
C LYS A 243 -15.56 11.61 10.52
N LEU A 244 -14.29 11.20 10.69
CA LEU A 244 -13.13 12.04 10.36
C LEU A 244 -13.07 12.38 8.87
N ILE A 245 -13.28 11.39 8.01
CA ILE A 245 -13.32 11.59 6.54
C ILE A 245 -14.44 12.56 6.15
N ASN A 246 -15.57 12.51 6.85
CA ASN A 246 -16.72 13.38 6.60
C ASN A 246 -16.54 14.83 7.07
N MET A 247 -15.48 15.13 7.83
CA MET A 247 -15.09 16.52 8.13
C MET A 247 -14.54 17.25 6.90
N ILE A 248 -14.10 16.53 5.87
CA ILE A 248 -13.65 17.13 4.62
C ILE A 248 -14.87 17.69 3.89
N PRO A 249 -14.92 19.02 3.62
CA PRO A 249 -16.05 19.65 2.96
C PRO A 249 -16.36 18.96 1.61
N TRP A 250 -17.60 18.55 1.40
CA TRP A 250 -18.00 17.77 0.23
C TRP A 250 -17.67 18.45 -1.10
N LYS A 251 -17.70 19.78 -1.17
CA LYS A 251 -17.41 20.56 -2.38
C LYS A 251 -15.97 20.38 -2.89
N ILE A 252 -15.01 20.19 -1.97
CA ILE A 252 -13.59 20.04 -2.31
C ILE A 252 -13.10 18.60 -2.11
N ARG A 253 -13.94 17.72 -1.57
CA ARG A 253 -13.56 16.35 -1.17
C ARG A 253 -12.83 15.59 -2.29
N TYR A 254 -13.40 15.61 -3.48
CA TYR A 254 -12.82 14.86 -4.61
C TYR A 254 -11.51 15.46 -5.11
N SER A 255 -11.47 16.78 -5.35
CA SER A 255 -10.26 17.46 -5.82
C SER A 255 -9.14 17.43 -4.80
N PHE A 256 -9.47 17.65 -3.52
CA PHE A 256 -8.49 17.58 -2.43
C PHE A 256 -7.93 16.16 -2.26
N THR A 257 -8.78 15.13 -2.26
CA THR A 257 -8.34 13.73 -2.19
C THR A 257 -7.46 13.36 -3.39
N THR A 258 -7.83 13.80 -4.60
CA THR A 258 -7.03 13.54 -5.81
C THR A 258 -5.65 14.19 -5.72
N LEU A 259 -5.57 15.43 -5.24
CA LEU A 259 -4.29 16.11 -5.03
C LEU A 259 -3.43 15.38 -3.99
N CYS A 260 -4.02 15.06 -2.84
CA CYS A 260 -3.31 14.30 -1.78
C CYS A 260 -2.84 12.92 -2.28
N ALA A 261 -3.66 12.24 -3.09
CA ALA A 261 -3.29 10.95 -3.66
C ALA A 261 -2.14 11.07 -4.68
N ALA A 262 -2.14 12.12 -5.51
CA ALA A 262 -1.04 12.39 -6.42
C ALA A 262 0.28 12.67 -5.66
N LEU A 263 0.23 13.48 -4.60
CA LEU A 263 1.38 13.76 -3.75
C LEU A 263 1.88 12.49 -3.03
N MET A 264 0.97 11.65 -2.54
CA MET A 264 1.32 10.38 -1.90
C MET A 264 1.93 9.40 -2.90
N LEU A 265 1.43 9.36 -4.13
CA LEU A 265 2.01 8.54 -5.20
C LEU A 265 3.44 8.99 -5.55
N VAL A 266 3.67 10.30 -5.66
CA VAL A 266 5.01 10.87 -5.88
C VAL A 266 5.93 10.51 -4.70
N ASN A 267 5.48 10.69 -3.46
CA ASN A 267 6.24 10.30 -2.27
C ASN A 267 6.60 8.81 -2.28
N GLY A 268 5.65 7.95 -2.61
CA GLY A 268 5.90 6.51 -2.74
C GLY A 268 6.92 6.17 -3.81
N ALA A 269 6.80 6.78 -5.00
CA ALA A 269 7.76 6.59 -6.09
C ALA A 269 9.16 7.06 -5.69
N MET A 270 9.28 8.24 -5.09
CA MET A 270 10.57 8.76 -4.60
C MET A 270 11.15 7.87 -3.50
N THR A 271 10.33 7.33 -2.61
CA THR A 271 10.77 6.40 -1.56
C THR A 271 11.37 5.14 -2.16
N LEU A 272 10.71 4.53 -3.14
CA LEU A 272 11.22 3.34 -3.83
C LEU A 272 12.53 3.63 -4.57
N MET A 273 12.62 4.77 -5.26
CA MET A 273 13.85 5.21 -5.93
C MET A 273 14.99 5.43 -4.93
N ALA A 274 14.72 6.10 -3.81
CA ALA A 274 15.73 6.34 -2.78
C ALA A 274 16.24 5.02 -2.16
N LEU A 275 15.34 4.06 -1.90
CA LEU A 275 15.71 2.72 -1.43
C LEU A 275 16.55 1.97 -2.46
N ASP A 276 16.21 2.09 -3.74
CA ASP A 276 16.96 1.47 -4.83
C ASP A 276 18.38 2.03 -4.93
N CYS A 277 18.51 3.36 -4.95
CA CYS A 277 19.83 4.02 -4.96
C CYS A 277 20.64 3.71 -3.68
N TRP A 278 19.98 3.60 -2.54
CA TRP A 278 20.65 3.18 -1.30
C TRP A 278 21.17 1.75 -1.39
N PHE A 279 20.35 0.82 -1.91
CA PHE A 279 20.76 -0.55 -2.19
C PHE A 279 21.98 -0.61 -3.12
N GLN A 280 21.96 0.15 -4.24
CA GLN A 280 23.07 0.21 -5.20
C GLN A 280 24.38 0.70 -4.52
N ARG A 281 24.30 1.78 -3.74
CA ARG A 281 25.46 2.32 -3.01
C ARG A 281 26.05 1.34 -2.00
N VAL A 282 25.20 0.65 -1.21
CA VAL A 282 25.64 -0.38 -0.27
C VAL A 282 26.24 -1.58 -1.00
N SER A 283 25.77 -1.87 -2.22
CA SER A 283 26.30 -2.93 -3.11
C SER A 283 27.53 -2.48 -3.92
N ASN A 284 28.04 -1.25 -3.71
CA ASN A 284 29.16 -0.66 -4.47
C ASN A 284 28.92 -0.58 -5.99
N VAL A 285 27.67 -0.46 -6.44
CA VAL A 285 27.30 -0.22 -7.82
C VAL A 285 27.42 1.28 -8.11
N PRO A 286 28.17 1.71 -9.14
CA PRO A 286 28.37 3.12 -9.45
C PRO A 286 27.09 3.77 -9.98
N GLU A 287 26.81 4.99 -9.54
CA GLU A 287 25.68 5.81 -9.96
C GLU A 287 25.98 6.43 -11.35
N THR A 288 25.39 5.88 -12.38
CA THR A 288 25.64 6.30 -13.76
C THR A 288 24.54 7.20 -14.31
N ALA A 289 23.31 6.97 -13.93
CA ALA A 289 22.16 7.73 -14.42
C ALA A 289 22.01 9.10 -13.69
N PRO A 290 21.58 10.16 -14.41
CA PRO A 290 21.33 11.47 -13.79
C PRO A 290 20.34 11.42 -12.60
N VAL A 291 19.37 10.51 -12.65
CA VAL A 291 18.40 10.31 -11.58
C VAL A 291 19.08 9.71 -10.34
N GLU A 292 19.95 8.73 -10.51
CA GLU A 292 20.73 8.11 -9.42
C GLU A 292 21.64 9.16 -8.75
N GLN A 293 22.32 9.99 -9.55
CA GLN A 293 23.16 11.08 -9.04
C GLN A 293 22.34 12.12 -8.25
N PHE A 294 21.12 12.43 -8.70
CA PHE A 294 20.21 13.29 -7.95
C PHE A 294 19.87 12.69 -6.58
N PHE A 295 19.52 11.41 -6.54
CA PHE A 295 19.19 10.73 -5.28
C PHE A 295 20.41 10.59 -4.36
N ALA A 296 21.61 10.36 -4.92
CA ALA A 296 22.84 10.31 -4.16
C ALA A 296 23.19 11.63 -3.47
N GLN A 297 22.96 12.74 -4.16
CA GLN A 297 23.24 14.08 -3.61
C GLN A 297 22.26 14.53 -2.53
N HIS A 298 20.98 14.13 -2.65
CA HIS A 298 19.91 14.63 -1.78
C HIS A 298 19.47 13.63 -0.70
N PHE A 299 19.72 12.35 -0.93
CA PHE A 299 19.33 11.24 -0.06
C PHE A 299 20.51 10.27 0.08
N ASP A 300 21.62 10.76 0.63
CA ASP A 300 22.82 9.98 0.84
C ASP A 300 22.63 8.87 1.92
N ASN A 301 23.65 8.10 2.20
CA ASN A 301 23.55 7.00 3.15
C ASN A 301 23.21 7.49 4.56
N GLU A 302 23.80 8.61 5.00
CA GLU A 302 23.53 9.19 6.31
C GLU A 302 22.07 9.64 6.44
N PHE A 303 21.54 10.29 5.40
CA PHE A 303 20.12 10.66 5.34
C PHE A 303 19.23 9.42 5.41
N MET A 304 19.53 8.38 4.62
CA MET A 304 18.70 7.17 4.54
C MET A 304 18.73 6.40 5.87
N GLU A 305 19.87 6.25 6.51
CA GLU A 305 20.01 5.62 7.83
C GLU A 305 19.27 6.40 8.92
N ASN A 306 19.35 7.74 8.89
CA ASN A 306 18.63 8.60 9.82
C ASN A 306 17.10 8.58 9.58
N ARG A 307 16.68 8.40 8.33
CA ARG A 307 15.25 8.38 7.96
C ARG A 307 14.61 7.02 8.19
N PHE A 308 15.31 5.95 7.88
CA PHE A 308 14.82 4.57 7.97
C PHE A 308 15.54 3.80 9.09
N GLN A 309 15.52 4.36 10.30
CA GLN A 309 16.26 3.84 11.47
C GLN A 309 15.91 2.40 11.87
N SER A 310 14.74 1.92 11.46
CA SER A 310 14.32 0.53 11.70
C SER A 310 14.67 -0.43 10.57
N MET A 311 15.34 0.05 9.51
CA MET A 311 15.61 -0.74 8.30
C MET A 311 17.11 -0.93 8.11
N THR A 312 17.50 -2.13 7.71
CA THR A 312 18.89 -2.47 7.32
C THR A 312 18.90 -2.95 5.89
N ILE A 313 19.88 -2.52 5.11
CA ILE A 313 20.10 -3.03 3.74
C ILE A 313 21.14 -4.15 3.80
N THR A 314 20.74 -5.33 3.33
CA THR A 314 21.58 -6.53 3.20
C THR A 314 21.56 -7.01 1.74
N PRO A 315 22.49 -6.53 0.89
CA PRO A 315 22.50 -6.84 -0.54
C PRO A 315 22.52 -8.34 -0.86
N ASP A 316 23.25 -9.12 -0.08
CA ASP A 316 23.40 -10.57 -0.25
C ASP A 316 22.09 -11.34 -0.10
N ASP A 317 21.11 -10.76 0.59
CA ASP A 317 19.78 -11.34 0.77
C ASP A 317 18.81 -11.01 -0.41
N SER A 318 19.23 -10.14 -1.31
CA SER A 318 18.44 -9.74 -2.50
C SER A 318 18.56 -10.80 -3.60
N THR A 319 17.49 -10.99 -4.36
CA THR A 319 17.50 -11.85 -5.56
C THR A 319 17.71 -11.06 -6.85
N ARG A 320 18.20 -9.83 -6.75
CA ARG A 320 18.51 -9.03 -7.94
C ARG A 320 19.55 -9.70 -8.79
N VAL A 321 19.30 -9.73 -10.09
CA VAL A 321 20.28 -10.14 -11.08
C VAL A 321 21.38 -9.08 -11.12
N ASP A 322 22.60 -9.48 -10.83
CA ASP A 322 23.76 -8.61 -10.91
C ASP A 322 23.91 -8.16 -12.36
N SER A 323 23.68 -6.88 -12.64
CA SER A 323 23.78 -6.32 -13.99
C SER A 323 25.21 -6.39 -14.58
N SER A 324 26.20 -6.78 -13.77
CA SER A 324 27.57 -7.07 -14.21
C SER A 324 27.72 -8.44 -14.90
N GLN A 325 26.66 -9.29 -14.86
CA GLN A 325 26.66 -10.63 -15.47
C GLN A 325 25.79 -10.76 -16.74
N VAL A 326 25.14 -9.67 -17.18
CA VAL A 326 24.42 -9.55 -18.45
C VAL A 326 25.14 -8.58 -19.35
#